data_816062d2d3235e4b9f4bf21613246bad
#
_entry.id   816062d2d3235e4b9f4bf21613246bad
#
_cell.length_a   1.000
_cell.length_b   1.000
_cell.length_c   1.000
_cell.angle_alpha   90.00
_cell.angle_beta   90.00
_cell.angle_gamma   90.00
#
_symmetry.space_group_name_H-M   'P 1'
#
loop_
_entity.id
_entity.type
_entity.pdbx_description
1 polymer ?
#
loop_
_entity_poly.entity_id
_entity_poly.type
_entity_poly.pdbx_seq_one_letter_code
_entity_poly.pdbx_strand_id
1 'polypeptide(L)'
;MRADAVDDDDLPDRRATLARLARASVPWLSIAVLLVAWELCVRGFRIPDYLLPAPSEVWSQTWALKAAVAGHTLATLKTIAFGFGLAVAISLPLAVLVTSSPAVAATVYPVLVLVQSVPKVALAPVLVVALGANEMPRIVVTFLVCFFPLVI
;
A
#
# COMPACT_ATOMS: atom_id res chain seq x y z
N MET A 1 21.78 -59.21 19.65
CA MET A 1 20.56 -58.97 18.87
C MET A 1 19.84 -57.83 19.56
N ARG A 2 20.15 -56.61 19.15
CA ARG A 2 19.62 -55.37 19.74
C ARG A 2 18.44 -54.97 18.86
N ALA A 3 17.22 -55.02 19.39
CA ALA A 3 16.06 -54.53 18.71
C ALA A 3 16.18 -52.99 18.72
N ASP A 4 16.25 -52.41 17.56
CA ASP A 4 16.18 -50.96 17.33
C ASP A 4 14.80 -50.51 17.76
N ALA A 5 14.73 -49.82 18.89
CA ALA A 5 13.55 -49.07 19.28
C ALA A 5 13.35 -47.98 18.25
N VAL A 6 12.33 -48.12 17.44
CA VAL A 6 11.86 -47.03 16.56
C VAL A 6 11.41 -45.93 17.52
N ASP A 7 12.12 -44.81 17.42
CA ASP A 7 11.84 -43.59 18.19
C ASP A 7 10.49 -43.05 17.73
N ASP A 8 9.46 -43.18 18.60
CA ASP A 8 8.10 -42.71 18.35
C ASP A 8 7.99 -41.16 18.35
N ASP A 9 9.10 -40.44 18.53
CA ASP A 9 9.18 -38.98 18.60
C ASP A 9 9.15 -38.27 17.23
N ASP A 10 9.23 -39.01 16.11
CA ASP A 10 9.26 -38.42 14.76
C ASP A 10 7.86 -38.26 14.11
N LEU A 11 6.77 -38.57 14.81
CA LEU A 11 5.46 -38.27 14.26
C LEU A 11 5.12 -36.78 14.43
N PRO A 12 4.91 -36.05 13.33
CA PRO A 12 4.56 -34.64 13.43
C PRO A 12 3.31 -34.49 14.30
N ASP A 13 3.43 -33.76 15.39
CA ASP A 13 2.33 -33.52 16.33
C ASP A 13 1.17 -32.88 15.56
N ARG A 14 0.20 -33.71 15.18
CA ARG A 14 -0.99 -33.30 14.42
C ARG A 14 -1.72 -32.16 15.11
N ARG A 15 -1.67 -32.10 16.45
CA ARG A 15 -2.28 -31.02 17.23
C ARG A 15 -1.55 -29.70 17.03
N ALA A 16 -0.23 -29.72 17.02
CA ALA A 16 0.58 -28.52 16.76
C ALA A 16 0.39 -28.02 15.32
N THR A 17 0.31 -28.93 14.36
CA THR A 17 0.07 -28.60 12.95
C THR A 17 -1.34 -28.01 12.75
N LEU A 18 -2.38 -28.62 13.34
CA LEU A 18 -3.74 -28.09 13.30
C LEU A 18 -3.87 -26.74 14.00
N ALA A 19 -3.19 -26.53 15.12
CA ALA A 19 -3.16 -25.25 15.82
C ALA A 19 -2.46 -24.14 15.00
N ARG A 20 -1.41 -24.48 14.25
CA ARG A 20 -0.74 -23.55 13.31
C ARG A 20 -1.65 -23.19 12.14
N LEU A 21 -2.30 -24.16 11.54
CA LEU A 21 -3.26 -23.94 10.45
C LEU A 21 -4.46 -23.12 10.93
N ALA A 22 -5.01 -23.43 12.11
CA ALA A 22 -6.08 -22.64 12.70
C ALA A 22 -5.68 -21.19 12.97
N ARG A 23 -4.47 -20.94 13.47
CA ARG A 23 -3.95 -19.57 13.67
C ARG A 23 -3.72 -18.86 12.34
N ALA A 24 -3.26 -19.56 11.31
CA ALA A 24 -3.06 -19.00 9.98
C ALA A 24 -4.38 -18.66 9.27
N SER A 25 -5.49 -19.36 9.60
CA SER A 25 -6.80 -19.08 9.00
C SER A 25 -7.57 -17.94 9.67
N VAL A 26 -7.23 -17.56 10.92
CA VAL A 26 -7.92 -16.48 11.65
C VAL A 26 -7.99 -15.16 10.87
N PRO A 27 -6.90 -14.64 10.25
CA PRO A 27 -6.97 -13.39 9.47
C PRO A 27 -7.94 -13.50 8.29
N TRP A 28 -7.92 -14.62 7.57
CA TRP A 28 -8.80 -14.84 6.43
C TRP A 28 -10.27 -14.95 6.85
N LEU A 29 -10.52 -15.64 7.98
CA LEU A 29 -11.86 -15.72 8.54
C LEU A 29 -12.37 -14.34 8.98
N SER A 30 -11.52 -13.52 9.59
CA SER A 30 -11.87 -12.15 9.99
C SER A 30 -12.26 -11.29 8.78
N ILE A 31 -11.51 -11.39 7.67
CA ILE A 31 -11.84 -10.69 6.42
C ILE A 31 -13.17 -11.20 5.85
N ALA A 32 -13.37 -12.52 5.82
CA ALA A 32 -14.63 -13.10 5.33
C ALA A 32 -15.83 -12.66 6.16
N VAL A 33 -15.70 -12.67 7.49
CA VAL A 33 -16.76 -12.19 8.40
C VAL A 33 -17.06 -10.72 8.17
N LEU A 34 -16.04 -9.89 7.99
CA LEU A 34 -16.19 -8.46 7.72
C LEU A 34 -16.95 -8.23 6.40
N LEU A 35 -16.57 -8.95 5.33
CA LEU A 35 -17.24 -8.84 4.03
C LEU A 35 -18.70 -9.29 4.09
N VAL A 36 -18.97 -10.39 4.80
CA VAL A 36 -20.36 -10.87 4.99
C VAL A 36 -21.16 -9.87 5.82
N ALA A 37 -20.58 -9.34 6.90
CA ALA A 37 -21.24 -8.33 7.71
C ALA A 37 -21.56 -7.07 6.90
N TRP A 38 -20.62 -6.61 6.06
CA TRP A 38 -20.83 -5.48 5.16
C TRP A 38 -21.97 -5.77 4.16
N GLU A 39 -21.96 -6.91 3.49
CA GLU A 39 -23.02 -7.34 2.57
C GLU A 39 -24.39 -7.33 3.25
N LEU A 40 -24.49 -7.94 4.45
CA LEU A 40 -25.72 -8.02 5.22
C LEU A 40 -26.20 -6.64 5.70
N CYS A 41 -25.31 -5.78 6.14
CA CYS A 41 -25.66 -4.42 6.52
C CYS A 41 -26.24 -3.62 5.34
N VAL A 42 -25.56 -3.62 4.20
CA VAL A 42 -26.01 -2.88 3.01
C VAL A 42 -27.38 -3.36 2.56
N ARG A 43 -27.57 -4.68 2.46
CA ARG A 43 -28.85 -5.27 2.03
C ARG A 43 -29.95 -5.13 3.08
N GLY A 44 -29.61 -5.33 4.36
CA GLY A 44 -30.55 -5.26 5.47
C GLY A 44 -31.11 -3.84 5.67
N PHE A 45 -30.25 -2.83 5.61
CA PHE A 45 -30.65 -1.42 5.74
C PHE A 45 -31.10 -0.80 4.40
N ARG A 46 -31.06 -1.57 3.30
CA ARG A 46 -31.41 -1.10 1.94
C ARG A 46 -30.65 0.19 1.58
N ILE A 47 -29.35 0.21 1.87
CA ILE A 47 -28.51 1.36 1.58
C ILE A 47 -28.39 1.50 0.05
N PRO A 48 -28.65 2.69 -0.51
CA PRO A 48 -28.51 2.89 -1.96
C PRO A 48 -27.07 2.70 -2.43
N ASP A 49 -26.87 2.08 -3.60
CA ASP A 49 -25.57 1.69 -4.14
C ASP A 49 -24.62 2.88 -4.38
N TYR A 50 -25.18 4.08 -4.63
CA TYR A 50 -24.39 5.30 -4.79
C TYR A 50 -23.81 5.82 -3.47
N LEU A 51 -24.31 5.39 -2.31
CA LEU A 51 -23.75 5.71 -0.98
C LEU A 51 -22.74 4.65 -0.55
N LEU A 52 -23.15 3.39 -0.62
CA LEU A 52 -22.30 2.27 -0.24
C LEU A 52 -22.73 1.02 -1.00
N PRO A 53 -22.05 0.63 -2.09
CA PRO A 53 -22.36 -0.58 -2.82
C PRO A 53 -22.04 -1.83 -2.00
N ALA A 54 -22.80 -2.91 -2.20
CA ALA A 54 -22.53 -4.20 -1.60
C ALA A 54 -21.25 -4.83 -2.19
N PRO A 55 -20.44 -5.60 -1.42
CA PRO A 55 -19.26 -6.29 -1.94
C PRO A 55 -19.49 -7.11 -3.19
N SER A 56 -20.62 -7.83 -3.27
CA SER A 56 -21.01 -8.60 -4.45
C SER A 56 -21.22 -7.73 -5.69
N GLU A 57 -21.75 -6.53 -5.50
CA GLU A 57 -21.98 -5.59 -6.57
C GLU A 57 -20.67 -4.94 -7.04
N VAL A 58 -19.79 -4.56 -6.11
CA VAL A 58 -18.44 -4.10 -6.42
C VAL A 58 -17.71 -5.14 -7.28
N TRP A 59 -17.81 -6.42 -6.92
CA TRP A 59 -17.19 -7.50 -7.68
C TRP A 59 -17.77 -7.61 -9.11
N SER A 60 -19.10 -7.64 -9.22
CA SER A 60 -19.78 -7.78 -10.53
C SER A 60 -19.49 -6.61 -11.46
N GLN A 61 -19.50 -5.38 -10.93
CA GLN A 61 -19.18 -4.16 -11.69
C GLN A 61 -17.71 -4.10 -12.09
N THR A 62 -16.80 -4.47 -11.18
CA THR A 62 -15.37 -4.57 -11.50
C THR A 62 -15.11 -5.54 -12.64
N TRP A 63 -15.81 -6.68 -12.63
CA TRP A 63 -15.70 -7.67 -13.72
C TRP A 63 -16.28 -7.16 -15.04
N ALA A 64 -17.42 -6.50 -14.99
CA ALA A 64 -18.04 -5.89 -16.17
C ALA A 64 -17.15 -4.80 -16.80
N LEU A 65 -16.44 -4.03 -15.96
CA LEU A 65 -15.55 -2.93 -16.36
C LEU A 65 -14.07 -3.32 -16.39
N LYS A 66 -13.73 -4.60 -16.41
CA LYS A 66 -12.35 -5.09 -16.30
C LYS A 66 -11.34 -4.42 -17.23
N ALA A 67 -11.73 -4.08 -18.44
CA ALA A 67 -10.85 -3.40 -19.39
C ALA A 67 -10.52 -1.97 -18.95
N ALA A 68 -11.51 -1.22 -18.47
CA ALA A 68 -11.30 0.13 -17.92
C ALA A 68 -10.49 0.08 -16.64
N VAL A 69 -10.80 -0.86 -15.73
CA VAL A 69 -10.06 -1.09 -14.50
C VAL A 69 -8.58 -1.40 -14.78
N ALA A 70 -8.31 -2.32 -15.73
CA ALA A 70 -6.94 -2.65 -16.12
C ALA A 70 -6.21 -1.44 -16.72
N GLY A 71 -6.88 -0.65 -17.56
CA GLY A 71 -6.32 0.56 -18.15
C GLY A 71 -5.94 1.61 -17.08
N HIS A 72 -6.85 1.88 -16.15
CA HIS A 72 -6.59 2.82 -15.05
C HIS A 72 -5.53 2.30 -14.06
N THR A 73 -5.52 0.98 -13.80
CA THR A 73 -4.48 0.36 -12.98
C THR A 73 -3.09 0.54 -13.60
N LEU A 74 -2.97 0.30 -14.91
CA LEU A 74 -1.71 0.49 -15.62
C LEU A 74 -1.26 1.95 -15.61
N ALA A 75 -2.18 2.91 -15.81
CA ALA A 75 -1.88 4.33 -15.73
C ALA A 75 -1.37 4.71 -14.32
N THR A 76 -2.02 4.20 -13.26
CA THR A 76 -1.60 4.42 -11.88
C THR A 76 -0.23 3.81 -11.61
N LEU A 77 0.02 2.57 -12.05
CA LEU A 77 1.31 1.90 -11.88
C LEU A 77 2.44 2.68 -12.58
N LYS A 78 2.20 3.19 -13.80
CA LYS A 78 3.17 4.06 -14.49
C LYS A 78 3.47 5.32 -13.67
N THR A 79 2.45 6.01 -13.18
CA THR A 79 2.61 7.20 -12.35
C THR A 79 3.44 6.92 -11.09
N ILE A 80 3.15 5.79 -10.41
CA ILE A 80 3.90 5.36 -9.23
C ILE A 80 5.34 5.04 -9.60
N ALA A 81 5.57 4.26 -10.66
CA ALA A 81 6.91 3.88 -11.09
C ALA A 81 7.78 5.10 -11.44
N PHE A 82 7.24 6.06 -12.17
CA PHE A 82 7.96 7.29 -12.51
C PHE A 82 8.20 8.19 -11.30
N GLY A 83 7.17 8.45 -10.49
CA GLY A 83 7.29 9.32 -9.32
C GLY A 83 8.21 8.74 -8.25
N PHE A 84 8.07 7.44 -7.96
CA PHE A 84 8.93 6.74 -7.02
C PHE A 84 10.37 6.56 -7.54
N GLY A 85 10.52 6.17 -8.81
CA GLY A 85 11.85 6.05 -9.43
C GLY A 85 12.62 7.38 -9.40
N LEU A 86 11.95 8.49 -9.70
CA LEU A 86 12.55 9.82 -9.59
C LEU A 86 12.89 10.17 -8.13
N ALA A 87 12.02 9.83 -7.19
CA ALA A 87 12.28 10.04 -5.76
C ALA A 87 13.53 9.28 -5.32
N VAL A 88 13.65 8.01 -5.66
CA VAL A 88 14.84 7.18 -5.35
C VAL A 88 16.10 7.76 -6.00
N ALA A 89 16.04 8.11 -7.28
CA ALA A 89 17.18 8.63 -8.03
C ALA A 89 17.76 9.93 -7.44
N ILE A 90 16.91 10.78 -6.86
CA ILE A 90 17.32 12.06 -6.27
C ILE A 90 17.61 11.90 -4.77
N SER A 91 16.80 11.15 -4.03
CA SER A 91 16.94 11.04 -2.57
C SER A 91 18.16 10.23 -2.14
N LEU A 92 18.53 9.16 -2.86
CA LEU A 92 19.68 8.34 -2.46
C LEU A 92 21.01 9.11 -2.51
N PRO A 93 21.36 9.82 -3.61
CA PRO A 93 22.57 10.65 -3.61
C PRO A 93 22.55 11.74 -2.54
N LEU A 94 21.39 12.36 -2.32
CA LEU A 94 21.25 13.39 -1.30
C LEU A 94 21.39 12.81 0.12
N ALA A 95 20.81 11.65 0.39
CA ALA A 95 20.95 10.95 1.67
C ALA A 95 22.43 10.60 1.95
N VAL A 96 23.14 10.07 0.96
CA VAL A 96 24.59 9.80 1.06
C VAL A 96 25.36 11.08 1.33
N LEU A 97 25.05 12.18 0.64
CA LEU A 97 25.72 13.46 0.85
C LEU A 97 25.48 14.01 2.27
N VAL A 98 24.24 13.95 2.75
CA VAL A 98 23.85 14.40 4.09
C VAL A 98 24.51 13.56 5.17
N THR A 99 24.57 12.23 5.02
CA THR A 99 25.19 11.34 6.00
C THR A 99 26.73 11.41 5.99
N SER A 100 27.33 11.79 4.86
CA SER A 100 28.78 11.87 4.70
C SER A 100 29.39 13.16 5.27
N SER A 101 28.61 14.21 5.51
CA SER A 101 29.10 15.51 5.97
C SER A 101 28.21 16.16 7.03
N PRO A 102 28.71 16.30 8.29
CA PRO A 102 27.97 17.01 9.33
C PRO A 102 27.59 18.45 8.97
N ALA A 103 28.44 19.15 8.19
CA ALA A 103 28.17 20.51 7.74
C ALA A 103 26.98 20.55 6.75
N VAL A 104 26.91 19.58 5.83
CA VAL A 104 25.78 19.44 4.90
C VAL A 104 24.51 19.05 5.68
N ALA A 105 24.63 18.13 6.61
CA ALA A 105 23.52 17.71 7.47
C ALA A 105 22.91 18.91 8.23
N ALA A 106 23.76 19.72 8.87
CA ALA A 106 23.34 20.90 9.64
C ALA A 106 22.59 21.93 8.79
N THR A 107 22.89 22.01 7.49
CA THR A 107 22.27 22.97 6.57
C THR A 107 21.01 22.37 5.94
N VAL A 108 21.04 21.10 5.51
CA VAL A 108 19.98 20.49 4.73
C VAL A 108 18.81 20.02 5.62
N TYR A 109 19.07 19.45 6.80
CA TYR A 109 18.00 18.95 7.68
C TYR A 109 16.96 20.01 8.07
N PRO A 110 17.32 21.22 8.49
CA PRO A 110 16.30 22.24 8.82
C PRO A 110 15.40 22.58 7.62
N VAL A 111 15.97 22.62 6.42
CA VAL A 111 15.20 22.88 5.18
C VAL A 111 14.25 21.73 4.87
N LEU A 112 14.73 20.48 5.00
CA LEU A 112 13.89 19.30 4.80
C LEU A 112 12.71 19.28 5.78
N VAL A 113 12.96 19.58 7.05
CA VAL A 113 11.91 19.61 8.09
C VAL A 113 10.88 20.70 7.79
N LEU A 114 11.31 21.89 7.40
CA LEU A 114 10.43 22.99 7.03
C LEU A 114 9.53 22.61 5.83
N VAL A 115 10.11 22.04 4.80
CA VAL A 115 9.35 21.64 3.59
C VAL A 115 8.40 20.48 3.89
N GLN A 116 8.75 19.60 4.82
CA GLN A 116 7.85 18.50 5.23
C GLN A 116 6.60 18.96 5.96
N SER A 117 6.62 20.12 6.63
CA SER A 117 5.45 20.65 7.33
C SER A 117 4.31 21.05 6.38
N VAL A 118 4.61 21.24 5.09
CA VAL A 118 3.59 21.51 4.07
C VAL A 118 2.83 20.21 3.73
N PRO A 119 1.50 20.19 3.81
CA PRO A 119 0.70 19.02 3.46
C PRO A 119 0.77 18.76 1.95
N LYS A 120 1.65 17.86 1.54
CA LYS A 120 1.97 17.59 0.12
C LYS A 120 0.75 17.22 -0.73
N VAL A 121 -0.21 16.50 -0.13
CA VAL A 121 -1.45 16.12 -0.80
C VAL A 121 -2.33 17.33 -1.11
N ALA A 122 -2.27 18.37 -0.27
CA ALA A 122 -3.01 19.61 -0.51
C ALA A 122 -2.46 20.42 -1.70
N LEU A 123 -1.24 20.13 -2.17
CA LEU A 123 -0.67 20.73 -3.36
C LEU A 123 -1.28 20.18 -4.67
N ALA A 124 -1.96 19.02 -4.62
CA ALA A 124 -2.48 18.37 -5.82
C ALA A 124 -3.39 19.30 -6.68
N PRO A 125 -4.38 20.03 -6.13
CA PRO A 125 -5.19 20.96 -6.92
C PRO A 125 -4.36 22.09 -7.55
N VAL A 126 -3.40 22.63 -6.81
CA VAL A 126 -2.51 23.69 -7.30
C VAL A 126 -1.65 23.19 -8.46
N LEU A 127 -1.12 21.98 -8.33
CA LEU A 127 -0.34 21.36 -9.40
C LEU A 127 -1.16 21.08 -10.66
N VAL A 128 -2.44 20.68 -10.49
CA VAL A 128 -3.34 20.49 -11.64
C VAL A 128 -3.59 21.82 -12.38
N VAL A 129 -3.76 22.91 -11.64
CA VAL A 129 -3.92 24.24 -12.27
C VAL A 129 -2.63 24.69 -12.96
N ALA A 130 -1.47 24.46 -12.34
CA ALA A 130 -0.17 24.90 -12.87
C ALA A 130 0.35 24.05 -14.04
N LEU A 131 0.17 22.72 -13.96
CA LEU A 131 0.74 21.75 -14.92
C LEU A 131 -0.30 21.19 -15.91
N GLY A 132 -1.58 21.52 -15.70
CA GLY A 132 -2.68 20.98 -16.47
C GLY A 132 -3.22 19.65 -15.93
N ALA A 133 -4.39 19.25 -16.42
CA ALA A 133 -5.07 18.01 -16.01
C ALA A 133 -4.51 16.79 -16.78
N ASN A 134 -3.23 16.51 -16.60
CA ASN A 134 -2.51 15.39 -17.20
C ASN A 134 -1.89 14.47 -16.12
N GLU A 135 -0.93 13.61 -16.48
CA GLU A 135 -0.27 12.70 -15.54
C GLU A 135 0.80 13.41 -14.66
N MET A 136 1.32 14.56 -15.09
CA MET A 136 2.41 15.29 -14.41
C MET A 136 2.10 15.64 -12.95
N PRO A 137 0.95 16.25 -12.59
CA PRO A 137 0.63 16.54 -11.19
C PRO A 137 0.71 15.30 -10.29
N ARG A 138 0.24 14.16 -10.77
CA ARG A 138 0.26 12.90 -10.03
C ARG A 138 1.69 12.40 -9.81
N ILE A 139 2.54 12.48 -10.84
CA ILE A 139 3.97 12.10 -10.74
C ILE A 139 4.68 13.01 -9.73
N VAL A 140 4.44 14.32 -9.78
CA VAL A 140 5.05 15.29 -8.85
C VAL A 140 4.60 15.03 -7.41
N VAL A 141 3.31 14.79 -7.16
CA VAL A 141 2.82 14.46 -5.80
C VAL A 141 3.44 13.17 -5.32
N THR A 142 3.49 12.13 -6.15
CA THR A 142 4.12 10.84 -5.80
C THR A 142 5.60 11.05 -5.46
N PHE A 143 6.32 11.81 -6.28
CA PHE A 143 7.71 12.18 -5.99
C PHE A 143 7.84 12.86 -4.62
N LEU A 144 7.07 13.92 -4.37
CA LEU A 144 7.15 14.68 -3.12
C LEU A 144 6.82 13.83 -1.88
N VAL A 145 5.85 12.92 -2.00
CA VAL A 145 5.47 12.02 -0.89
C VAL A 145 6.57 11.01 -0.59
N CYS A 146 7.23 10.47 -1.64
CA CYS A 146 8.27 9.44 -1.48
C CYS A 146 9.65 10.02 -1.16
N PHE A 147 9.98 11.20 -1.68
CA PHE A 147 11.31 11.81 -1.58
C PHE A 147 11.74 12.03 -0.13
N PHE A 148 10.90 12.66 0.68
CA PHE A 148 11.27 13.04 2.05
C PHE A 148 11.53 11.86 2.97
N PRO A 149 10.70 10.80 3.02
CA PRO A 149 11.00 9.62 3.82
C PRO A 149 12.25 8.87 3.39
N LEU A 150 12.69 9.03 2.14
CA LEU A 150 13.90 8.39 1.62
C LEU A 150 15.18 9.16 1.95
N VAL A 151 15.10 10.48 2.17
CA VAL A 151 16.27 11.32 2.51
C VAL A 151 16.57 11.31 4.01
N ILE A 152 15.55 11.13 4.86
CA ILE A 152 15.63 11.19 6.32
C ILE A 152 15.78 9.81 6.93
#